data_5cdba7ce8850c1f1de51013b2a2a19c2
#
_entry.id   5cdba7ce8850c1f1de51013b2a2a19c2
#
_cell.length_a   1.000
_cell.length_b   1.000
_cell.length_c   1.000
_cell.angle_alpha   90.00
_cell.angle_beta   90.00
_cell.angle_gamma   90.00
#
_symmetry.space_group_name_H-M   'P 1'
#
loop_
_entity.id
_entity.type
_entity.pdbx_description
1 polymer ?
#
loop_
_entity_poly.entity_id
_entity_poly.type
_entity_poly.pdbx_seq_one_letter_code
_entity_poly.pdbx_strand_id
1 'polypeptide(L)'
;MIEPFLDHQVSEGKISYGLSSMGYDVRISDEYRIFTNVNSSLVDPKNFSDDNFIERKGPHCIIPPNSFVLAKTVEYFRIPKDVLCICVGKSTYARTGIIC
;
A
#
# COMPACT_ATOMS: atom_id res chain seq x y z
N MET A 1 10.58 8.88 13.31
CA MET A 1 10.15 7.51 12.96
C MET A 1 9.26 7.50 11.73
N ILE A 2 8.24 8.34 11.67
CA ILE A 2 7.32 8.47 10.53
C ILE A 2 7.36 9.89 10.01
N GLU A 3 7.58 10.08 8.70
CA GLU A 3 7.64 11.40 8.07
C GLU A 3 6.78 11.42 6.80
N PRO A 4 5.81 12.34 6.67
CA PRO A 4 5.33 13.30 7.67
C PRO A 4 4.46 12.61 8.73
N PHE A 5 4.54 13.06 9.97
CA PHE A 5 3.79 12.49 11.08
C PHE A 5 2.60 13.38 11.44
N LEU A 6 1.41 12.78 11.47
CA LEU A 6 0.18 13.43 11.92
C LEU A 6 -0.21 12.85 13.26
N ASP A 7 -0.15 13.66 14.31
CA ASP A 7 -0.36 13.22 15.70
C ASP A 7 -1.84 13.06 16.06
N HIS A 8 -2.73 13.11 15.07
CA HIS A 8 -4.17 12.95 15.25
C HIS A 8 -4.77 12.24 14.04
N GLN A 9 -5.99 11.76 14.20
CA GLN A 9 -6.73 11.12 13.13
C GLN A 9 -7.40 12.17 12.26
N VAL A 10 -7.14 12.13 10.94
CA VAL A 10 -7.83 12.97 9.97
C VAL A 10 -8.90 12.13 9.30
N SER A 11 -10.18 12.54 9.45
CA SER A 11 -11.30 11.75 8.97
C SER A 11 -12.42 12.56 8.29
N GLU A 12 -12.24 13.87 8.11
CA GLU A 12 -13.26 14.72 7.53
C GLU A 12 -13.49 14.41 6.05
N GLY A 13 -14.67 13.82 5.72
CA GLY A 13 -15.05 13.52 4.35
C GLY A 13 -14.13 12.53 3.63
N LYS A 14 -13.28 11.80 4.38
CA LYS A 14 -12.27 10.90 3.83
C LYS A 14 -12.17 9.65 4.70
N ILE A 15 -11.58 8.58 4.13
CA ILE A 15 -11.10 7.48 4.92
C ILE A 15 -9.97 8.00 5.81
N SER A 16 -10.07 7.73 7.11
CA SER A 16 -9.16 8.28 8.10
C SER A 16 -7.70 7.89 7.88
N TYR A 17 -6.81 8.81 8.17
CA TYR A 17 -5.37 8.56 8.18
C TYR A 17 -4.71 9.33 9.33
N GLY A 18 -3.47 8.98 9.65
CA GLY A 18 -2.74 9.55 10.76
C GLY A 18 -2.76 8.66 12.00
N LEU A 19 -2.44 9.24 13.14
CA LEU A 19 -2.32 8.50 14.40
C LEU A 19 -3.67 8.06 14.92
N SER A 20 -3.81 6.75 15.17
CA SER A 20 -4.98 6.16 15.83
C SER A 20 -4.64 5.75 17.26
N SER A 21 -5.60 5.16 17.96
CA SER A 21 -5.40 4.75 19.37
C SER A 21 -4.33 3.68 19.54
N MET A 22 -4.19 2.77 18.58
CA MET A 22 -3.28 1.61 18.68
C MET A 22 -2.35 1.48 17.49
N GLY A 23 -2.34 2.43 16.57
CA GLY A 23 -1.51 2.32 15.38
C GLY A 23 -1.49 3.61 14.58
N TYR A 24 -1.01 3.52 13.36
CA TYR A 24 -0.92 4.63 12.45
C TYR A 24 -1.50 4.23 11.09
N ASP A 25 -2.50 4.96 10.63
CA ASP A 25 -3.11 4.74 9.33
C ASP A 25 -2.32 5.46 8.25
N VAL A 26 -1.70 4.71 7.37
CA VAL A 26 -0.86 5.24 6.30
C VAL A 26 -1.66 5.56 5.06
N ARG A 27 -1.08 6.39 4.20
CA ARG A 27 -1.64 6.74 2.89
C ARG A 27 -0.74 6.16 1.80
N ILE A 28 -1.33 5.81 0.68
CA ILE A 28 -0.54 5.41 -0.50
C ILE A 28 -0.27 6.63 -1.38
N SER A 29 0.88 6.63 -2.05
CA SER A 29 1.25 7.68 -3.00
C SER A 29 0.54 7.45 -4.34
N ASP A 30 0.81 8.32 -5.30
CA ASP A 30 0.21 8.25 -6.64
C ASP A 30 0.97 7.38 -7.63
N GLU A 31 1.95 6.62 -7.16
CA GLU A 31 2.75 5.72 -7.99
C GLU A 31 2.37 4.27 -7.71
N TYR A 32 2.09 3.50 -8.77
CA TYR A 32 1.61 2.13 -8.66
C TYR A 32 2.34 1.21 -9.62
N ARG A 33 2.51 -0.04 -9.22
CA ARG A 33 2.97 -1.11 -10.09
C ARG A 33 1.91 -2.20 -10.12
N ILE A 34 1.23 -2.33 -11.25
CA ILE A 34 0.13 -3.27 -11.42
C ILE A 34 0.69 -4.59 -11.93
N PHE A 35 0.41 -5.69 -11.23
CA PHE A 35 0.82 -7.01 -11.67
C PHE A 35 0.04 -7.43 -12.90
N THR A 36 0.76 -8.00 -13.87
CA THR A 36 0.18 -8.61 -15.06
C THR A 36 0.97 -9.88 -15.41
N ASN A 37 0.28 -10.88 -15.92
CA ASN A 37 0.90 -12.10 -16.40
C ASN A 37 0.84 -12.23 -17.93
N VAL A 38 0.67 -11.11 -18.62
CA VAL A 38 0.58 -11.10 -20.09
C VAL A 38 1.84 -11.67 -20.74
N ASN A 39 3.00 -11.37 -20.17
CA ASN A 39 4.30 -11.78 -20.72
C ASN A 39 4.89 -12.99 -20.00
N SER A 40 4.23 -13.53 -18.99
CA SER A 40 4.71 -14.68 -18.22
C SER A 40 3.55 -15.43 -17.59
N SER A 41 3.57 -16.76 -17.69
CA SER A 41 2.59 -17.62 -17.05
C SER A 41 3.04 -18.11 -15.68
N LEU A 42 4.30 -17.80 -15.30
CA LEU A 42 4.91 -18.29 -14.07
C LEU A 42 5.42 -17.12 -13.24
N VAL A 43 5.08 -17.13 -11.94
CA VAL A 43 5.67 -16.21 -10.95
C VAL A 43 6.63 -17.01 -10.08
N ASP A 44 7.92 -16.72 -10.20
CA ASP A 44 8.97 -17.38 -9.44
C ASP A 44 9.69 -16.32 -8.59
N PRO A 45 9.63 -16.43 -7.24
CA PRO A 45 10.29 -15.45 -6.37
C PRO A 45 11.81 -15.40 -6.56
N LYS A 46 12.43 -16.46 -7.05
CA LYS A 46 13.87 -16.54 -7.28
C LYS A 46 14.30 -15.94 -8.61
N ASN A 47 13.37 -15.84 -9.54
CA ASN A 47 13.64 -15.38 -10.92
C ASN A 47 12.49 -14.50 -11.40
N PHE A 48 12.17 -13.48 -10.60
CA PHE A 48 11.04 -12.62 -10.85
C PHE A 48 11.39 -11.57 -11.89
N SER A 49 10.56 -11.44 -12.94
CA SER A 49 10.76 -10.49 -14.02
C SER A 49 9.95 -9.20 -13.80
N ASP A 50 10.56 -8.05 -14.04
CA ASP A 50 9.88 -6.76 -14.03
C ASP A 50 8.84 -6.64 -15.16
N ASP A 51 8.89 -7.51 -16.17
CA ASP A 51 7.89 -7.55 -17.24
C ASP A 51 6.50 -7.95 -16.74
N ASN A 52 6.41 -8.48 -15.51
CA ASN A 52 5.14 -8.80 -14.87
C ASN A 52 4.42 -7.58 -14.27
N PHE A 53 5.04 -6.39 -14.33
CA PHE A 53 4.44 -5.18 -13.78
C PHE A 53 4.30 -4.09 -14.82
N ILE A 54 3.20 -3.34 -14.72
CA ILE A 54 2.96 -2.12 -15.47
C ILE A 54 2.97 -0.97 -14.49
N GLU A 55 3.82 0.04 -14.74
CA GLU A 55 3.88 1.23 -13.90
C GLU A 55 2.78 2.21 -14.29
N ARG A 56 2.10 2.74 -13.28
CA ARG A 56 1.06 3.74 -13.43
C ARG A 56 1.27 4.85 -12.41
N LYS A 57 0.87 6.07 -12.80
CA LYS A 57 0.92 7.22 -11.92
C LYS A 57 -0.37 8.02 -12.10
N GLY A 58 -0.95 8.49 -11.00
CA GLY A 58 -2.16 9.30 -11.03
C GLY A 58 -2.98 9.17 -9.76
N PRO A 59 -4.10 9.93 -9.66
CA PRO A 59 -4.94 9.93 -8.46
C PRO A 59 -5.74 8.65 -8.28
N HIS A 60 -5.87 7.83 -9.31
CA HIS A 60 -6.63 6.59 -9.26
C HIS A 60 -5.85 5.45 -9.90
N CYS A 61 -6.04 4.25 -9.38
CA CYS A 61 -5.46 3.03 -9.91
C CYS A 61 -6.56 1.97 -10.03
N ILE A 62 -6.65 1.35 -11.21
CA ILE A 62 -7.59 0.26 -11.45
C ILE A 62 -6.84 -1.05 -11.25
N ILE A 63 -7.33 -1.87 -10.31
CA ILE A 63 -6.76 -3.20 -10.06
C ILE A 63 -7.55 -4.20 -10.90
N PRO A 64 -6.92 -4.87 -11.87
CA PRO A 64 -7.61 -5.87 -12.70
C PRO A 64 -8.07 -7.07 -11.88
N PRO A 65 -9.07 -7.83 -12.35
CA PRO A 65 -9.46 -9.09 -11.70
C PRO A 65 -8.29 -10.07 -11.64
N ASN A 66 -8.21 -10.83 -10.57
CA ASN A 66 -7.16 -11.85 -10.34
C ASN A 66 -5.75 -11.27 -10.38
N SER A 67 -5.59 -10.03 -9.93
CA SER A 67 -4.32 -9.34 -9.93
C SER A 67 -4.10 -8.62 -8.60
N PHE A 68 -2.95 -7.95 -8.48
CA PHE A 68 -2.64 -7.14 -7.32
C PHE A 68 -1.79 -5.94 -7.75
N VAL A 69 -1.64 -5.00 -6.83
CA VAL A 69 -0.91 -3.76 -7.07
C VAL A 69 0.10 -3.57 -5.95
N LEU A 70 1.30 -3.16 -6.32
CA LEU A 70 2.29 -2.64 -5.38
C LEU A 70 2.20 -1.13 -5.36
N ALA A 71 2.16 -0.56 -4.17
CA ALA A 71 2.10 0.88 -3.97
C ALA A 71 3.08 1.27 -2.88
N LYS A 72 3.42 2.56 -2.85
CA LYS A 72 4.25 3.12 -1.78
C LYS A 72 3.40 3.92 -0.84
N THR A 73 3.81 3.99 0.42
CA THR A 73 3.22 4.94 1.36
C THR A 73 3.70 6.36 1.05
N VAL A 74 2.85 7.35 1.35
CA VAL A 74 3.26 8.76 1.36
C VAL A 74 4.29 8.97 2.47
N GLU A 75 4.06 8.30 3.62
CA GLU A 75 4.92 8.38 4.77
C GLU A 75 6.24 7.66 4.54
N TYR A 76 7.32 8.23 5.06
CA TYR A 76 8.63 7.60 5.12
C TYR A 76 8.88 7.09 6.54
N PHE A 77 9.30 5.84 6.66
CA PHE A 77 9.48 5.18 7.96
C PHE A 77 10.96 5.01 8.27
N ARG A 78 11.33 5.43 9.48
CA ARG A 78 12.65 5.16 10.08
C ARG A 78 12.42 4.42 11.36
N ILE A 79 12.44 3.11 11.30
CA ILE A 79 12.10 2.27 12.43
C ILE A 79 13.37 1.98 13.24
N PRO A 80 13.41 2.36 14.53
CA PRO A 80 14.56 2.04 15.39
C PRO A 80 14.73 0.53 15.58
N LYS A 81 15.93 0.12 15.97
CA LYS A 81 16.26 -1.31 16.14
C LYS A 81 15.44 -2.00 17.24
N ASP A 82 14.96 -1.23 18.21
CA ASP A 82 14.18 -1.74 19.34
C ASP A 82 12.66 -1.69 19.10
N VAL A 83 12.23 -1.35 17.88
CA VAL A 83 10.81 -1.25 17.52
C VAL A 83 10.50 -2.22 16.40
N LEU A 84 9.45 -3.01 16.58
CA LEU A 84 8.91 -3.88 15.54
C LEU A 84 7.72 -3.17 14.88
N CYS A 85 7.72 -3.14 13.55
CA CYS A 85 6.62 -2.58 12.78
C CYS A 85 5.89 -3.71 12.03
N ILE A 86 4.57 -3.74 12.18
CA ILE A 86 3.72 -4.71 11.50
C ILE A 86 2.72 -3.97 10.63
N CYS A 87 2.69 -4.28 9.34
CA CYS A 87 1.71 -3.73 8.41
C CYS A 87 0.52 -4.67 8.31
N VAL A 88 -0.68 -4.14 8.55
CA VAL A 88 -1.91 -4.91 8.48
C VAL A 88 -2.97 -4.14 7.70
N GLY A 89 -3.94 -4.87 7.15
CA GLY A 89 -5.07 -4.26 6.50
C GLY A 89 -6.03 -3.63 7.49
N LYS A 90 -6.93 -2.81 6.97
CA LYS A 90 -7.94 -2.13 7.77
C LYS A 90 -9.33 -2.63 7.35
N SER A 91 -10.23 -2.79 8.31
CA SER A 91 -11.57 -3.30 8.06
C SER A 91 -12.37 -2.44 7.06
N THR A 92 -12.15 -1.14 7.06
CA THR A 92 -12.80 -0.23 6.10
C THR A 92 -12.50 -0.63 4.67
N TYR A 93 -11.25 -1.01 4.37
CA TYR A 93 -10.85 -1.47 3.05
C TYR A 93 -11.24 -2.92 2.81
N ALA A 94 -11.13 -3.77 3.83
CA ALA A 94 -11.47 -5.18 3.70
C ALA A 94 -12.93 -5.38 3.30
N ARG A 95 -13.83 -4.53 3.78
CA ARG A 95 -15.25 -4.57 3.43
C ARG A 95 -15.52 -4.27 1.96
N THR A 96 -14.60 -3.58 1.30
CA THR A 96 -14.69 -3.28 -0.13
C THR A 96 -13.87 -4.25 -0.97
N GLY A 97 -13.26 -5.26 -0.34
CA GLY A 97 -12.48 -6.28 -1.03
C GLY A 97 -11.00 -5.97 -1.18
N ILE A 98 -10.50 -4.94 -0.50
CA ILE A 98 -9.08 -4.58 -0.54
C ILE A 98 -8.38 -5.23 0.66
N ILE A 99 -7.41 -6.06 0.38
CA ILE A 99 -6.64 -6.82 1.37
C ILE A 99 -5.16 -6.48 1.23
N CYS A 100 -4.52 -6.18 2.35
CA CYS A 100 -3.07 -5.99 2.43
C CYS A 100 -2.39 -7.22 3.00
#